data_7ed9aedd7d25902adb8a3429c2caf6c8
#
_entry.id   7ed9aedd7d25902adb8a3429c2caf6c8
#
_cell.length_a   1.000
_cell.length_b   1.000
_cell.length_c   1.000
_cell.angle_alpha   90.00
_cell.angle_beta   90.00
_cell.angle_gamma   90.00
#
_symmetry.space_group_name_H-M   'P 1'
#
loop_
_entity.id
_entity.type
_entity.pdbx_description
1 polymer ?
#
loop_
_entity_poly.entity_id
_entity_poly.type
_entity_poly.pdbx_seq_one_letter_code
_entity_poly.pdbx_strand_id
1 'polypeptide(L)'
;EVRVALPEEDVARLEAGYSLPREQFDHLLFERVQHLVRENGGSVVQGADVTGVLYNDGNDPGDGSKDERFASGVRLRIGGRKGDIFEFHAPALVGAAGYRCPVATALVVDTYNEVMVDRKHYCGGYREYWDGVKGCEENIGDIEIHFVDDIIPGYFWIFPLGNGRVNVGCGMVMHLMDKQSKKLKALQRDIIANHPQFKERFADATLVEGTAKGWQLPFGSPRKKQKLQPRRMAMNGAWLVGDAASLIDPFSGEGVGNALVTGEIAARHILEGKSPMDYQMEVWDVLGKELTNSYRMQSLSRRSWLLNWFVGKAGKKPALQ
;
A
#
# COMPACT_ATOMS: atom_id res chain seq x y z
N GLU A 1 -3.65 23.81 13.41
CA GLU A 1 -4.71 22.87 13.07
C GLU A 1 -5.40 23.35 11.80
N VAL A 2 -5.64 22.46 10.87
CA VAL A 2 -6.47 22.70 9.68
C VAL A 2 -7.53 21.60 9.69
N ARG A 3 -8.80 21.98 9.64
CA ARG A 3 -9.94 21.07 9.47
C ARG A 3 -10.46 21.23 8.06
N VAL A 4 -10.51 20.14 7.32
CA VAL A 4 -11.14 20.06 6.01
C VAL A 4 -12.51 19.44 6.22
N ALA A 5 -13.57 20.23 6.04
CA ALA A 5 -14.93 19.71 6.07
C ALA A 5 -15.21 18.96 4.79
N LEU A 6 -15.85 17.78 4.93
CA LEU A 6 -16.40 17.08 3.78
C LEU A 6 -17.66 17.83 3.29
N PRO A 7 -18.02 17.76 1.98
CA PRO A 7 -19.22 18.39 1.45
C PRO A 7 -20.46 17.92 2.21
N GLU A 8 -21.30 18.84 2.64
CA GLU A 8 -22.51 18.52 3.42
C GLU A 8 -23.43 17.54 2.68
N GLU A 9 -23.50 17.64 1.35
CA GLU A 9 -24.29 16.73 0.51
C GLU A 9 -23.76 15.29 0.58
N ASP A 10 -22.45 15.10 0.58
CA ASP A 10 -21.81 13.78 0.66
C ASP A 10 -21.98 13.17 2.06
N VAL A 11 -21.89 14.01 3.10
CA VAL A 11 -22.17 13.61 4.48
C VAL A 11 -23.63 13.17 4.63
N ALA A 12 -24.57 13.94 4.08
CA ALA A 12 -25.99 13.63 4.14
C ALA A 12 -26.36 12.34 3.40
N ARG A 13 -25.62 12.00 2.33
CA ARG A 13 -25.79 10.75 1.56
C ARG A 13 -25.02 9.58 2.13
N LEU A 14 -24.24 9.78 3.19
CA LEU A 14 -23.28 8.81 3.71
C LEU A 14 -22.22 8.39 2.66
N GLU A 15 -21.87 9.29 1.75
CA GLU A 15 -20.88 9.07 0.68
C GLU A 15 -19.52 9.72 1.00
N ALA A 16 -19.43 10.45 2.09
CA ALA A 16 -18.25 11.23 2.45
C ALA A 16 -17.01 10.39 2.81
N GLY A 17 -17.20 9.13 3.15
CA GLY A 17 -16.13 8.19 3.47
C GLY A 17 -16.39 7.43 4.77
N TYR A 18 -15.65 6.34 4.93
CA TYR A 18 -15.78 5.45 6.08
C TYR A 18 -14.42 5.09 6.65
N SER A 19 -14.33 5.01 7.96
CA SER A 19 -13.22 4.35 8.64
C SER A 19 -13.67 2.94 9.04
N LEU A 20 -13.05 1.93 8.42
CA LEU A 20 -13.44 0.54 8.62
C LEU A 20 -12.20 -0.32 8.93
N PRO A 21 -12.26 -1.23 9.93
CA PRO A 21 -11.18 -2.18 10.14
C PRO A 21 -10.89 -2.99 8.88
N ARG A 22 -9.61 -3.11 8.51
CA ARG A 22 -9.17 -3.82 7.30
C ARG A 22 -9.65 -5.27 7.26
N GLU A 23 -9.78 -5.92 8.42
CA GLU A 23 -10.31 -7.28 8.50
C GLU A 23 -11.74 -7.35 7.92
N GLN A 24 -12.59 -6.40 8.26
CA GLN A 24 -13.96 -6.34 7.75
C GLN A 24 -13.99 -5.91 6.27
N PHE A 25 -13.25 -4.87 5.92
CA PHE A 25 -13.20 -4.37 4.54
C PHE A 25 -12.65 -5.43 3.57
N ASP A 26 -11.52 -6.04 3.90
CA ASP A 26 -10.90 -7.06 3.06
C ASP A 26 -11.79 -8.31 2.96
N HIS A 27 -12.50 -8.67 4.03
CA HIS A 27 -13.43 -9.79 4.05
C HIS A 27 -14.63 -9.57 3.11
N LEU A 28 -15.24 -8.39 3.13
CA LEU A 28 -16.33 -8.03 2.23
C LEU A 28 -15.91 -8.15 0.76
N LEU A 29 -14.74 -7.63 0.41
CA LEU A 29 -14.20 -7.74 -0.94
C LEU A 29 -13.92 -9.21 -1.31
N PHE A 30 -13.38 -9.98 -0.38
CA PHE A 30 -13.06 -11.39 -0.59
C PHE A 30 -14.31 -12.23 -0.81
N GLU A 31 -15.36 -12.05 -0.04
CA GLU A 31 -16.66 -12.73 -0.25
C GLU A 31 -17.23 -12.41 -1.62
N ARG A 32 -17.17 -11.14 -2.03
CA ARG A 32 -17.62 -10.74 -3.36
C ARG A 32 -16.82 -11.42 -4.47
N VAL A 33 -15.50 -11.47 -4.34
CA VAL A 33 -14.62 -12.15 -5.29
C VAL A 33 -14.91 -13.66 -5.33
N GLN A 34 -15.07 -14.31 -4.17
CA GLN A 34 -15.42 -15.73 -4.11
C GLN A 34 -16.71 -16.05 -4.86
N HIS A 35 -17.73 -15.21 -4.67
CA HIS A 35 -19.01 -15.37 -5.35
C HIS A 35 -18.84 -15.26 -6.86
N LEU A 36 -18.22 -14.18 -7.35
CA LEU A 36 -17.98 -13.95 -8.78
C LEU A 36 -17.15 -15.05 -9.43
N VAL A 37 -16.09 -15.51 -8.76
CA VAL A 37 -15.23 -16.58 -9.27
C VAL A 37 -16.00 -17.88 -9.44
N ARG A 38 -16.84 -18.24 -8.45
CA ARG A 38 -17.68 -19.47 -8.53
C ARG A 38 -18.74 -19.38 -9.62
N GLU A 39 -19.42 -18.26 -9.75
CA GLU A 39 -20.41 -18.04 -10.80
C GLU A 39 -19.83 -18.17 -12.21
N ASN A 40 -18.54 -17.85 -12.38
CA ASN A 40 -17.85 -17.94 -13.66
C ASN A 40 -17.01 -19.24 -13.81
N GLY A 41 -17.27 -20.27 -13.00
CA GLY A 41 -16.62 -21.57 -13.11
C GLY A 41 -15.16 -21.61 -12.64
N GLY A 42 -14.68 -20.57 -11.95
CA GLY A 42 -13.36 -20.50 -11.37
C GLY A 42 -13.27 -21.13 -9.97
N SER A 43 -12.07 -21.13 -9.40
CA SER A 43 -11.78 -21.68 -8.08
C SER A 43 -11.01 -20.68 -7.21
N VAL A 44 -11.30 -20.71 -5.90
CA VAL A 44 -10.54 -19.97 -4.89
C VAL A 44 -9.86 -20.98 -3.97
N VAL A 45 -8.54 -20.94 -3.93
CA VAL A 45 -7.70 -21.83 -3.09
C VAL A 45 -7.17 -21.02 -1.91
N GLN A 46 -7.55 -21.44 -0.70
CA GLN A 46 -7.09 -20.83 0.54
C GLN A 46 -6.05 -21.73 1.25
N GLY A 47 -5.25 -21.15 2.15
CA GLY A 47 -4.24 -21.91 2.88
C GLY A 47 -3.11 -22.43 1.99
N ALA A 48 -2.89 -21.76 0.85
CA ALA A 48 -1.84 -22.07 -0.11
C ALA A 48 -0.80 -20.93 -0.17
N ASP A 49 0.47 -21.31 -0.05
CA ASP A 49 1.60 -20.39 -0.20
C ASP A 49 2.17 -20.51 -1.62
N VAL A 50 2.19 -19.40 -2.36
CA VAL A 50 2.92 -19.34 -3.64
C VAL A 50 4.41 -19.33 -3.36
N THR A 51 5.13 -20.37 -3.78
CA THR A 51 6.56 -20.56 -3.52
C THR A 51 7.46 -20.24 -4.70
N GLY A 52 6.90 -20.06 -5.88
CA GLY A 52 7.66 -19.71 -7.09
C GLY A 52 6.77 -19.54 -8.31
N VAL A 53 7.37 -18.98 -9.36
CA VAL A 53 6.77 -18.85 -10.69
C VAL A 53 7.35 -19.94 -11.60
N LEU A 54 6.50 -20.51 -12.43
CA LEU A 54 6.88 -21.45 -13.48
C LEU A 54 7.08 -20.69 -14.79
N TYR A 55 8.05 -21.11 -15.56
CA TYR A 55 8.33 -20.52 -16.87
C TYR A 55 8.21 -21.59 -17.95
N ASN A 56 7.74 -21.20 -19.11
CA ASN A 56 7.88 -22.01 -20.29
C ASN A 56 9.32 -21.86 -20.81
N ASP A 57 10.12 -22.90 -20.64
CA ASP A 57 11.45 -23.01 -21.24
C ASP A 57 11.35 -23.35 -22.73
N GLY A 58 10.36 -22.79 -23.41
CA GLY A 58 10.15 -22.95 -24.84
C GLY A 58 11.27 -22.28 -25.62
N ASN A 59 12.29 -23.07 -25.96
CA ASN A 59 13.49 -22.65 -26.70
C ASN A 59 14.22 -21.51 -25.98
N ASP A 60 15.16 -21.90 -25.11
CA ASP A 60 16.25 -21.01 -24.78
C ASP A 60 16.94 -20.62 -26.11
N PRO A 61 16.67 -19.46 -26.69
CA PRO A 61 17.50 -18.96 -27.76
C PRO A 61 18.79 -18.64 -27.09
N GLY A 62 19.84 -19.39 -27.25
CA GLY A 62 21.12 -19.32 -26.57
C GLY A 62 21.83 -17.96 -26.56
N ASP A 63 21.09 -16.86 -26.70
CA ASP A 63 21.56 -15.47 -26.62
C ASP A 63 21.11 -14.72 -25.36
N GLY A 64 20.30 -15.37 -24.48
CA GLY A 64 20.04 -14.84 -23.13
C GLY A 64 19.21 -13.56 -23.06
N SER A 65 18.33 -13.24 -23.99
CA SER A 65 17.43 -12.11 -23.83
C SER A 65 16.39 -12.44 -22.74
N LYS A 66 16.55 -11.80 -21.59
CA LYS A 66 15.68 -11.98 -20.40
C LYS A 66 14.22 -11.56 -20.67
N ASP A 67 13.99 -10.81 -21.73
CA ASP A 67 12.67 -10.34 -22.16
C ASP A 67 11.85 -11.45 -22.86
N GLU A 68 12.42 -12.62 -23.14
CA GLU A 68 11.75 -13.74 -23.84
C GLU A 68 11.17 -14.79 -22.89
N ARG A 69 11.50 -14.74 -21.59
CA ARG A 69 10.88 -15.64 -20.61
C ARG A 69 9.38 -15.39 -20.50
N PHE A 70 8.59 -16.46 -20.57
CA PHE A 70 7.14 -16.44 -20.41
C PHE A 70 6.74 -17.10 -19.09
N ALA A 71 6.13 -16.34 -18.18
CA ALA A 71 5.57 -16.88 -16.96
C ALA A 71 4.32 -17.73 -17.28
N SER A 72 4.36 -19.01 -16.98
CA SER A 72 3.35 -20.01 -17.40
C SER A 72 2.57 -20.64 -16.26
N GLY A 73 2.85 -20.25 -15.02
CA GLY A 73 2.18 -20.82 -13.86
C GLY A 73 2.85 -20.45 -12.54
N VAL A 74 2.34 -21.05 -11.48
CA VAL A 74 2.86 -20.89 -10.13
C VAL A 74 3.02 -22.26 -9.44
N ARG A 75 4.00 -22.34 -8.57
CA ARG A 75 4.17 -23.44 -7.63
C ARG A 75 3.55 -23.06 -6.30
N LEU A 76 2.63 -23.89 -5.81
CA LEU A 76 1.92 -23.69 -4.54
C LEU A 76 2.35 -24.75 -3.53
N ARG A 77 2.40 -24.35 -2.27
CA ARG A 77 2.45 -25.28 -1.13
C ARG A 77 1.16 -25.19 -0.36
N ILE A 78 0.48 -26.33 -0.15
CA ILE A 78 -0.78 -26.42 0.59
C ILE A 78 -0.55 -27.28 1.84
N GLY A 79 -1.04 -26.84 3.00
CA GLY A 79 -0.84 -27.56 4.27
C GLY A 79 0.35 -27.07 5.11
N GLY A 80 0.75 -25.81 4.93
CA GLY A 80 1.80 -25.15 5.70
C GLY A 80 3.22 -25.56 5.29
N ARG A 81 4.21 -25.38 6.18
CA ARG A 81 5.65 -25.54 5.83
C ARG A 81 6.05 -26.93 5.38
N LYS A 82 5.32 -27.98 5.79
CA LYS A 82 5.55 -29.39 5.42
C LYS A 82 4.51 -29.91 4.43
N GLY A 83 3.66 -29.03 3.91
CA GLY A 83 2.59 -29.40 2.99
C GLY A 83 3.07 -29.79 1.60
N ASP A 84 2.17 -30.38 0.83
CA ASP A 84 2.43 -30.83 -0.53
C ASP A 84 2.60 -29.66 -1.51
N ILE A 85 3.41 -29.91 -2.53
CA ILE A 85 3.69 -28.94 -3.59
C ILE A 85 2.90 -29.30 -4.82
N PHE A 86 2.20 -28.31 -5.38
CA PHE A 86 1.40 -28.42 -6.61
C PHE A 86 1.87 -27.38 -7.62
N GLU A 87 1.71 -27.68 -8.90
CA GLU A 87 1.96 -26.75 -9.99
C GLU A 87 0.63 -26.42 -10.69
N PHE A 88 0.39 -25.13 -10.86
CA PHE A 88 -0.77 -24.60 -11.56
C PHE A 88 -0.29 -23.80 -12.76
N HIS A 89 -0.75 -24.19 -13.93
CA HIS A 89 -0.40 -23.52 -15.19
C HIS A 89 -1.53 -22.61 -15.65
N ALA A 90 -1.17 -21.45 -16.14
CA ALA A 90 -2.11 -20.46 -16.68
C ALA A 90 -1.43 -19.62 -17.75
N PRO A 91 -2.17 -19.14 -18.77
CA PRO A 91 -1.63 -18.25 -19.79
C PRO A 91 -1.34 -16.84 -19.28
N ALA A 92 -1.89 -16.48 -18.11
CA ALA A 92 -1.70 -15.18 -17.48
C ALA A 92 -1.64 -15.30 -15.96
N LEU A 93 -0.67 -14.64 -15.33
CA LEU A 93 -0.51 -14.52 -13.89
C LEU A 93 -0.71 -13.06 -13.46
N VAL A 94 -1.51 -12.84 -12.42
CA VAL A 94 -1.62 -11.51 -11.79
C VAL A 94 -1.04 -11.58 -10.38
N GLY A 95 0.05 -10.86 -10.17
CA GLY A 95 0.70 -10.72 -8.86
C GLY A 95 0.03 -9.62 -8.05
N ALA A 96 -0.82 -9.99 -7.09
CA ALA A 96 -1.58 -9.07 -6.24
C ALA A 96 -1.34 -9.28 -4.73
N ALA A 97 -0.26 -9.97 -4.35
CA ALA A 97 0.02 -10.35 -2.96
C ALA A 97 0.77 -9.25 -2.15
N GLY A 98 0.67 -8.00 -2.57
CA GLY A 98 1.28 -6.86 -1.87
C GLY A 98 2.81 -6.84 -1.94
N TYR A 99 3.46 -6.23 -0.96
CA TYR A 99 4.91 -5.99 -1.01
C TYR A 99 5.78 -7.27 -0.93
N ARG A 100 5.19 -8.40 -0.55
CA ARG A 100 5.86 -9.72 -0.50
C ARG A 100 5.43 -10.64 -1.66
N CYS A 101 4.84 -10.09 -2.70
CA CYS A 101 4.32 -10.88 -3.82
C CYS A 101 5.42 -11.76 -4.45
N PRO A 102 5.24 -13.09 -4.49
CA PRO A 102 6.22 -13.98 -5.11
C PRO A 102 6.38 -13.74 -6.61
N VAL A 103 5.29 -13.37 -7.31
CA VAL A 103 5.33 -13.00 -8.73
C VAL A 103 6.16 -11.73 -8.93
N ALA A 104 6.04 -10.74 -8.02
CA ALA A 104 6.88 -9.55 -8.06
C ALA A 104 8.36 -9.87 -7.82
N THR A 105 8.65 -10.81 -6.90
CA THR A 105 10.04 -11.27 -6.68
C THR A 105 10.60 -11.94 -7.93
N ALA A 106 9.86 -12.86 -8.53
CA ALA A 106 10.26 -13.55 -9.74
C ALA A 106 10.53 -12.59 -10.91
N LEU A 107 9.68 -11.57 -11.06
CA LEU A 107 9.85 -10.56 -12.09
C LEU A 107 11.04 -9.62 -11.79
N VAL A 108 11.04 -8.99 -10.63
CA VAL A 108 11.99 -7.91 -10.30
C VAL A 108 13.37 -8.46 -10.02
N VAL A 109 13.48 -9.53 -9.22
CA VAL A 109 14.77 -10.08 -8.78
C VAL A 109 15.29 -11.12 -9.75
N ASP A 110 14.50 -12.17 -10.00
CA ASP A 110 15.01 -13.35 -10.69
C ASP A 110 15.17 -13.09 -12.20
N THR A 111 14.25 -12.31 -12.79
CA THR A 111 14.29 -12.02 -14.23
C THR A 111 15.16 -10.80 -14.54
N TYR A 112 14.95 -9.67 -13.84
CA TYR A 112 15.63 -8.42 -14.19
C TYR A 112 16.82 -8.08 -13.28
N ASN A 113 17.09 -8.89 -12.25
CA ASN A 113 18.19 -8.69 -11.28
C ASN A 113 18.15 -7.30 -10.63
N GLU A 114 16.95 -6.84 -10.30
CA GLU A 114 16.71 -5.55 -9.63
C GLU A 114 16.50 -5.75 -8.12
N VAL A 115 16.73 -4.70 -7.34
CA VAL A 115 16.51 -4.74 -5.90
C VAL A 115 15.02 -4.72 -5.58
N MET A 116 14.52 -5.76 -4.90
CA MET A 116 13.10 -5.83 -4.51
C MET A 116 12.72 -4.70 -3.55
N VAL A 117 13.50 -4.43 -2.51
CA VAL A 117 13.23 -3.41 -1.50
C VAL A 117 14.27 -2.29 -1.57
N ASP A 118 13.98 -1.24 -2.33
CA ASP A 118 14.75 0.00 -2.27
C ASP A 118 14.20 0.89 -1.15
N ARG A 119 14.88 0.91 -0.02
CA ARG A 119 14.43 1.58 1.22
C ARG A 119 14.18 3.08 1.11
N LYS A 120 14.65 3.73 0.05
CA LYS A 120 14.34 5.13 -0.28
C LYS A 120 12.91 5.28 -0.83
N HIS A 121 12.38 4.23 -1.41
CA HIS A 121 11.08 4.15 -2.05
C HIS A 121 10.10 3.25 -1.29
N TYR A 122 10.33 3.09 0.01
CA TYR A 122 9.48 2.33 0.92
C TYR A 122 9.21 3.09 2.21
N CYS A 123 8.00 2.99 2.71
CA CYS A 123 7.64 3.41 4.06
C CYS A 123 7.52 2.19 4.97
N GLY A 124 8.00 2.31 6.19
CA GLY A 124 7.57 1.45 7.28
C GLY A 124 6.35 2.06 7.95
N GLY A 125 5.32 1.27 8.16
CA GLY A 125 4.13 1.64 8.94
C GLY A 125 4.02 0.77 10.18
N TYR A 126 3.54 1.35 11.27
CA TYR A 126 3.20 0.62 12.49
C TYR A 126 1.89 1.16 13.07
N ARG A 127 0.99 0.28 13.47
CA ARG A 127 -0.30 0.67 14.06
C ARG A 127 -0.72 -0.25 15.19
N GLU A 128 -1.55 0.29 16.09
CA GLU A 128 -2.23 -0.42 17.17
C GLU A 128 -3.65 0.11 17.29
N TYR A 129 -4.54 -0.66 17.94
CA TYR A 129 -5.86 -0.16 18.32
C TYR A 129 -5.84 0.24 19.79
N TRP A 130 -6.58 1.31 20.10
CA TRP A 130 -6.74 1.85 21.44
C TRP A 130 -8.22 2.12 21.70
N ASP A 131 -8.65 1.89 22.93
CA ASP A 131 -9.99 2.21 23.42
C ASP A 131 -9.92 3.36 24.40
N GLY A 132 -10.94 4.24 24.41
CA GLY A 132 -11.08 5.33 25.37
C GLY A 132 -10.15 6.53 25.11
N VAL A 133 -9.76 6.78 23.87
CA VAL A 133 -8.98 7.99 23.52
C VAL A 133 -9.88 9.21 23.55
N LYS A 134 -9.55 10.21 24.37
CA LYS A 134 -10.35 11.44 24.53
C LYS A 134 -10.53 12.18 23.20
N GLY A 135 -11.75 12.60 22.91
CA GLY A 135 -12.13 13.24 21.65
C GLY A 135 -12.45 12.27 20.52
N CYS A 136 -12.58 10.96 20.84
CA CYS A 136 -12.94 9.92 19.88
C CYS A 136 -14.05 9.00 20.45
N GLU A 137 -14.88 9.51 21.36
CA GLU A 137 -15.90 8.74 22.06
C GLU A 137 -17.12 8.41 21.18
N GLU A 138 -17.40 9.25 20.19
CA GLU A 138 -18.54 9.11 19.29
C GLU A 138 -18.26 8.16 18.13
N ASN A 139 -19.33 7.70 17.49
CA ASN A 139 -19.24 6.86 16.29
C ASN A 139 -18.86 7.65 15.02
N ILE A 140 -18.88 8.98 15.12
CA ILE A 140 -18.49 9.91 14.07
C ILE A 140 -17.35 10.74 14.64
N GLY A 141 -16.20 10.69 13.99
CA GLY A 141 -15.03 11.45 14.42
C GLY A 141 -14.17 11.87 13.25
N ASP A 142 -13.35 12.88 13.47
CA ASP A 142 -12.39 13.37 12.48
C ASP A 142 -11.30 12.31 12.21
N ILE A 143 -10.95 12.11 10.96
CA ILE A 143 -9.72 11.42 10.58
C ILE A 143 -8.57 12.39 10.84
N GLU A 144 -7.71 12.06 11.80
CA GLU A 144 -6.63 12.94 12.22
C GLU A 144 -5.29 12.48 11.65
N ILE A 145 -4.58 13.42 11.01
CA ILE A 145 -3.21 13.25 10.52
C ILE A 145 -2.34 14.33 11.15
N HIS A 146 -1.30 13.91 11.86
CA HIS A 146 -0.40 14.80 12.59
C HIS A 146 1.04 14.70 12.07
N PHE A 147 1.59 15.83 11.65
CA PHE A 147 2.97 15.94 11.25
C PHE A 147 3.82 16.25 12.48
N VAL A 148 4.45 15.25 13.03
CA VAL A 148 5.33 15.34 14.21
C VAL A 148 6.77 15.36 13.74
N ASP A 149 7.58 16.28 14.26
CA ASP A 149 8.98 16.51 13.81
C ASP A 149 9.81 15.23 13.78
N ASP A 150 9.59 14.35 14.74
CA ASP A 150 10.30 13.07 14.84
C ASP A 150 9.95 12.05 13.73
N ILE A 151 8.85 12.25 13.02
CA ILE A 151 8.35 11.32 11.99
C ILE A 151 8.52 11.88 10.58
N ILE A 152 8.61 13.21 10.42
CA ILE A 152 8.70 13.88 9.11
C ILE A 152 9.82 13.25 8.24
N PRO A 153 9.49 12.92 6.97
CA PRO A 153 8.33 13.26 6.11
C PRO A 153 7.14 12.30 6.21
N GLY A 154 7.01 11.50 7.25
CA GLY A 154 5.82 10.72 7.56
C GLY A 154 4.86 11.46 8.48
N TYR A 155 3.92 10.73 9.05
CA TYR A 155 2.91 11.28 9.94
C TYR A 155 2.46 10.27 11.00
N PHE A 156 1.87 10.78 12.08
CA PHE A 156 1.14 10.04 13.10
C PHE A 156 -0.36 10.21 12.82
N TRP A 157 -1.15 9.15 12.98
CA TRP A 157 -2.59 9.20 12.71
C TRP A 157 -3.41 8.69 13.87
N ILE A 158 -4.62 9.22 13.99
CA ILE A 158 -5.69 8.72 14.85
C ILE A 158 -6.95 8.61 13.99
N PHE A 159 -7.39 7.39 13.70
CA PHE A 159 -8.57 7.13 12.87
C PHE A 159 -9.64 6.44 13.73
N PRO A 160 -10.75 7.12 14.03
CA PRO A 160 -11.85 6.55 14.76
C PRO A 160 -12.45 5.33 14.02
N LEU A 161 -12.78 4.29 14.77
CA LEU A 161 -13.40 3.05 14.26
C LEU A 161 -14.81 2.85 14.83
N GLY A 162 -15.32 3.83 15.59
CA GLY A 162 -16.58 3.75 16.33
C GLY A 162 -16.44 3.11 17.71
N ASN A 163 -17.46 3.32 18.54
CA ASN A 163 -17.54 2.79 19.92
C ASN A 163 -16.31 3.13 20.80
N GLY A 164 -15.73 4.30 20.63
CA GLY A 164 -14.54 4.74 21.37
C GLY A 164 -13.23 4.07 20.97
N ARG A 165 -13.25 3.19 19.96
CA ARG A 165 -12.07 2.54 19.43
C ARG A 165 -11.41 3.37 18.33
N VAL A 166 -10.10 3.43 18.33
CA VAL A 166 -9.31 4.13 17.32
C VAL A 166 -8.16 3.27 16.78
N ASN A 167 -7.86 3.46 15.51
CA ASN A 167 -6.62 2.98 14.89
C ASN A 167 -5.56 4.08 15.02
N VAL A 168 -4.53 3.82 15.78
CA VAL A 168 -3.42 4.75 16.02
C VAL A 168 -2.16 4.18 15.39
N GLY A 169 -1.47 5.01 14.64
CA GLY A 169 -0.23 4.55 14.02
C GLY A 169 0.68 5.67 13.54
N CYS A 170 1.83 5.25 13.06
CA CYS A 170 2.79 6.15 12.43
C CYS A 170 3.49 5.47 11.26
N GLY A 171 3.91 6.29 10.30
CA GLY A 171 4.68 5.84 9.15
C GLY A 171 5.87 6.73 8.88
N MET A 172 6.97 6.14 8.38
CA MET A 172 8.18 6.89 8.03
C MET A 172 8.92 6.19 6.88
N VAL A 173 9.58 6.99 6.03
CA VAL A 173 10.44 6.46 4.95
C VAL A 173 11.57 5.61 5.54
N MET A 174 11.68 4.35 5.09
CA MET A 174 12.57 3.35 5.70
C MET A 174 14.05 3.77 5.70
N HIS A 175 14.51 4.42 4.63
CA HIS A 175 15.89 4.94 4.59
C HIS A 175 16.17 5.99 5.68
N LEU A 176 15.18 6.79 6.05
CA LEU A 176 15.33 7.78 7.12
C LEU A 176 15.25 7.13 8.50
N MET A 177 14.42 6.09 8.66
CA MET A 177 14.41 5.27 9.88
C MET A 177 15.80 4.69 10.16
N ASP A 178 16.45 4.13 9.14
CA ASP A 178 17.80 3.57 9.27
C ASP A 178 18.82 4.65 9.67
N LYS A 179 18.80 5.77 8.93
CA LYS A 179 19.73 6.89 9.19
C LYS A 179 19.61 7.46 10.60
N GLN A 180 18.41 7.43 11.17
CA GLN A 180 18.11 7.97 12.50
C GLN A 180 18.01 6.88 13.58
N SER A 181 18.24 5.62 13.23
CA SER A 181 18.11 4.45 14.13
C SER A 181 16.74 4.37 14.83
N LYS A 182 15.68 4.85 14.17
CA LYS A 182 14.33 4.91 14.73
C LYS A 182 13.58 3.61 14.56
N LYS A 183 12.84 3.22 15.61
CA LYS A 183 11.90 2.08 15.61
C LYS A 183 10.49 2.62 15.81
N LEU A 184 9.61 2.42 14.83
CA LEU A 184 8.25 3.00 14.83
C LEU A 184 7.45 2.67 16.09
N LYS A 185 7.50 1.43 16.58
CA LYS A 185 6.82 1.05 17.83
C LYS A 185 7.27 1.91 19.02
N ALA A 186 8.57 2.10 19.18
CA ALA A 186 9.09 2.90 20.28
C ALA A 186 8.73 4.38 20.11
N LEU A 187 8.82 4.88 18.89
CA LEU A 187 8.48 6.25 18.54
C LEU A 187 6.99 6.55 18.76
N GLN A 188 6.10 5.66 18.32
CA GLN A 188 4.66 5.81 18.57
C GLN A 188 4.35 5.85 20.07
N ARG A 189 4.98 4.99 20.87
CA ARG A 189 4.79 4.96 22.31
C ARG A 189 5.29 6.23 22.99
N ASP A 190 6.44 6.75 22.53
CA ASP A 190 6.99 8.02 23.03
C ASP A 190 6.06 9.20 22.70
N ILE A 191 5.55 9.26 21.47
CA ILE A 191 4.57 10.29 21.06
C ILE A 191 3.32 10.23 21.93
N ILE A 192 2.73 9.06 22.14
CA ILE A 192 1.54 8.88 22.95
C ILE A 192 1.80 9.33 24.40
N ALA A 193 2.93 8.95 24.97
CA ALA A 193 3.22 9.18 26.38
C ALA A 193 3.70 10.60 26.71
N ASN A 194 4.44 11.23 25.81
CA ASN A 194 5.22 12.43 26.12
C ASN A 194 4.86 13.66 25.29
N HIS A 195 4.28 13.50 24.09
CA HIS A 195 3.97 14.64 23.25
C HIS A 195 2.82 15.48 23.87
N PRO A 196 2.97 16.80 24.01
CA PRO A 196 1.99 17.65 24.72
C PRO A 196 0.55 17.54 24.20
N GLN A 197 0.38 17.35 22.89
CA GLN A 197 -0.93 17.24 22.25
C GLN A 197 -1.63 15.90 22.52
N PHE A 198 -0.89 14.83 22.80
CA PHE A 198 -1.46 13.47 22.89
C PHE A 198 -1.48 12.91 24.30
N LYS A 199 -0.51 13.29 25.14
CA LYS A 199 -0.33 12.79 26.49
C LYS A 199 -1.64 12.72 27.31
N GLU A 200 -2.41 13.81 27.30
CA GLU A 200 -3.66 13.88 28.08
C GLU A 200 -4.81 13.12 27.39
N ARG A 201 -4.78 13.04 26.05
CA ARG A 201 -5.80 12.31 25.29
C ARG A 201 -5.72 10.80 25.52
N PHE A 202 -4.52 10.30 25.73
CA PHE A 202 -4.25 8.88 25.94
C PHE A 202 -4.07 8.47 27.42
N ALA A 203 -4.21 9.41 28.38
CA ALA A 203 -3.92 9.16 29.79
C ALA A 203 -4.73 8.00 30.36
N ASP A 204 -6.01 7.91 30.00
CA ASP A 204 -6.95 6.88 30.47
C ASP A 204 -7.24 5.82 29.38
N ALA A 205 -6.60 5.94 28.20
CA ALA A 205 -6.83 5.05 27.08
C ALA A 205 -6.15 3.70 27.28
N THR A 206 -6.77 2.64 26.78
CA THR A 206 -6.28 1.27 26.91
C THR A 206 -5.88 0.69 25.58
N LEU A 207 -4.68 0.13 25.50
CA LEU A 207 -4.23 -0.61 24.33
C LEU A 207 -5.04 -1.90 24.16
N VAL A 208 -5.55 -2.13 22.97
CA VAL A 208 -6.17 -3.41 22.61
C VAL A 208 -5.06 -4.41 22.25
N GLU A 209 -4.87 -5.39 23.12
CA GLU A 209 -3.80 -6.38 22.97
C GLU A 209 -3.94 -7.19 21.66
N GLY A 210 -2.82 -7.64 21.12
CA GLY A 210 -2.77 -8.44 19.89
C GLY A 210 -3.04 -7.67 18.58
N THR A 211 -3.35 -6.36 18.65
CA THR A 211 -3.66 -5.56 17.46
C THR A 211 -2.46 -4.92 16.79
N ALA A 212 -1.30 -4.96 17.43
CA ALA A 212 -0.06 -4.38 16.88
C ALA A 212 0.32 -5.00 15.53
N LYS A 213 0.49 -4.15 14.51
CA LYS A 213 0.92 -4.58 13.18
C LYS A 213 1.94 -3.62 12.59
N GLY A 214 3.04 -4.18 12.07
CA GLY A 214 4.00 -3.48 11.24
C GLY A 214 3.86 -3.90 9.78
N TRP A 215 4.00 -2.96 8.86
CA TRP A 215 3.88 -3.22 7.44
C TRP A 215 4.88 -2.40 6.62
N GLN A 216 5.15 -2.84 5.40
CA GLN A 216 5.97 -2.10 4.44
C GLN A 216 5.10 -1.63 3.28
N LEU A 217 5.25 -0.37 2.92
CA LEU A 217 4.48 0.31 1.90
C LEU A 217 5.40 0.71 0.73
N PRO A 218 5.35 -0.01 -0.40
CA PRO A 218 6.16 0.29 -1.57
C PRO A 218 5.58 1.45 -2.37
N PHE A 219 6.32 2.55 -2.46
CA PHE A 219 5.88 3.77 -3.13
C PHE A 219 5.92 3.70 -4.66
N GLY A 220 4.90 4.27 -5.29
CA GLY A 220 4.85 4.61 -6.71
C GLY A 220 5.74 5.79 -7.11
N SER A 221 6.83 6.00 -6.38
CA SER A 221 7.75 7.10 -6.62
C SER A 221 8.66 6.85 -7.81
N PRO A 222 8.88 7.86 -8.69
CA PRO A 222 9.70 7.72 -9.88
C PRO A 222 11.17 7.43 -9.53
N ARG A 223 11.77 6.48 -10.22
CA ARG A 223 13.17 6.04 -10.04
C ARG A 223 14.00 6.34 -11.28
N LYS A 224 15.16 6.98 -11.10
CA LYS A 224 16.04 7.34 -12.23
C LYS A 224 16.45 6.14 -13.06
N LYS A 225 16.77 5.02 -12.42
CA LYS A 225 17.17 3.76 -13.08
C LYS A 225 16.05 3.13 -13.90
N GLN A 226 14.79 3.46 -13.60
CA GLN A 226 13.58 2.95 -14.26
C GLN A 226 12.99 3.97 -15.23
N LYS A 227 13.80 4.85 -15.82
CA LYS A 227 13.34 5.93 -16.72
C LYS A 227 12.21 6.76 -16.11
N LEU A 228 12.30 7.02 -14.80
CA LEU A 228 11.34 7.76 -13.98
C LEU A 228 10.02 7.03 -13.69
N GLN A 229 9.88 5.77 -14.03
CA GLN A 229 8.79 4.90 -13.53
C GLN A 229 9.16 4.27 -12.18
N PRO A 230 8.21 3.74 -11.39
CA PRO A 230 8.53 3.15 -10.07
C PRO A 230 9.38 1.89 -10.17
N ARG A 231 8.97 0.92 -10.97
CA ARG A 231 9.69 -0.33 -11.28
C ARG A 231 9.03 -0.99 -12.50
N ARG A 232 9.59 -2.11 -12.94
CA ARG A 232 8.89 -2.98 -13.89
C ARG A 232 7.65 -3.57 -13.26
N MET A 233 6.53 -3.53 -13.97
CA MET A 233 5.22 -3.95 -13.49
C MET A 233 4.68 -5.16 -14.26
N ALA A 234 5.33 -5.55 -15.35
CA ALA A 234 4.90 -6.70 -16.13
C ALA A 234 6.07 -7.35 -16.89
N MET A 235 5.90 -8.60 -17.23
CA MET A 235 6.69 -9.41 -18.15
C MET A 235 5.77 -10.31 -18.95
N ASN A 236 6.28 -11.02 -19.95
CA ASN A 236 5.48 -11.97 -20.72
C ASN A 236 4.80 -13.00 -19.78
N GLY A 237 3.49 -13.06 -19.84
CA GLY A 237 2.65 -13.95 -19.03
C GLY A 237 2.40 -13.48 -17.57
N ALA A 238 2.97 -12.36 -17.10
CA ALA A 238 2.74 -11.89 -15.74
C ALA A 238 2.58 -10.38 -15.61
N TRP A 239 1.61 -9.97 -14.78
CA TRP A 239 1.26 -8.57 -14.48
C TRP A 239 1.25 -8.36 -12.96
N LEU A 240 1.79 -7.24 -12.49
CA LEU A 240 1.76 -6.84 -11.08
C LEU A 240 0.76 -5.71 -10.89
N VAL A 241 0.00 -5.75 -9.80
CA VAL A 241 -1.00 -4.72 -9.47
C VAL A 241 -0.81 -4.20 -8.05
N GLY A 242 -1.26 -2.97 -7.78
CA GLY A 242 -1.22 -2.35 -6.45
C GLY A 242 0.18 -2.35 -5.82
N ASP A 243 0.26 -2.77 -4.55
CA ASP A 243 1.52 -2.80 -3.80
C ASP A 243 2.57 -3.73 -4.43
N ALA A 244 2.16 -4.82 -5.08
CA ALA A 244 3.09 -5.70 -5.79
C ALA A 244 3.80 -4.97 -6.93
N ALA A 245 3.12 -4.00 -7.58
CA ALA A 245 3.68 -3.11 -8.58
C ALA A 245 4.40 -1.87 -8.00
N SER A 246 4.46 -1.72 -6.67
CA SER A 246 4.95 -0.50 -5.99
C SER A 246 4.19 0.75 -6.40
N LEU A 247 2.90 0.80 -6.15
CA LEU A 247 2.03 1.91 -6.60
C LEU A 247 1.31 2.60 -5.43
N ILE A 248 1.82 2.48 -4.21
CA ILE A 248 1.32 3.26 -3.07
C ILE A 248 1.71 4.73 -3.25
N ASP A 249 0.77 5.62 -2.95
CA ASP A 249 1.03 7.05 -2.95
C ASP A 249 2.12 7.44 -1.94
N PRO A 250 3.19 8.12 -2.38
CA PRO A 250 4.33 8.41 -1.51
C PRO A 250 4.03 9.36 -0.35
N PHE A 251 3.07 10.26 -0.49
CA PHE A 251 2.77 11.27 0.52
C PHE A 251 1.69 10.81 1.50
N SER A 252 0.57 10.34 0.98
CA SER A 252 -0.57 9.91 1.81
C SER A 252 -0.43 8.48 2.35
N GLY A 253 0.33 7.60 1.66
CA GLY A 253 0.39 6.17 1.97
C GLY A 253 -0.83 5.38 1.49
N GLU A 254 -1.72 6.00 0.70
CA GLU A 254 -2.89 5.37 0.10
C GLU A 254 -2.46 4.40 -1.00
N GLY A 255 -3.13 3.25 -1.11
CA GLY A 255 -2.81 2.24 -2.11
C GLY A 255 -4.01 1.42 -2.57
N VAL A 256 -5.15 1.49 -1.87
CA VAL A 256 -6.33 0.66 -2.20
C VAL A 256 -6.93 1.08 -3.54
N GLY A 257 -7.12 2.39 -3.76
CA GLY A 257 -7.62 2.92 -5.03
C GLY A 257 -6.71 2.55 -6.20
N ASN A 258 -5.40 2.73 -6.04
CA ASN A 258 -4.40 2.37 -7.06
C ASN A 258 -4.40 0.86 -7.34
N ALA A 259 -4.64 0.01 -6.33
CA ALA A 259 -4.75 -1.44 -6.52
C ALA A 259 -5.98 -1.81 -7.35
N LEU A 260 -7.13 -1.18 -7.11
CA LEU A 260 -8.36 -1.39 -7.88
C LEU A 260 -8.18 -0.96 -9.33
N VAL A 261 -7.69 0.26 -9.57
CA VAL A 261 -7.42 0.80 -10.90
C VAL A 261 -6.47 -0.09 -11.70
N THR A 262 -5.36 -0.50 -11.09
CA THR A 262 -4.37 -1.35 -11.79
C THR A 262 -4.87 -2.77 -12.01
N GLY A 263 -5.72 -3.30 -11.11
CA GLY A 263 -6.41 -4.57 -11.29
C GLY A 263 -7.34 -4.55 -12.51
N GLU A 264 -8.11 -3.48 -12.69
CA GLU A 264 -8.98 -3.29 -13.85
C GLU A 264 -8.17 -3.19 -15.16
N ILE A 265 -7.12 -2.35 -15.18
CA ILE A 265 -6.26 -2.21 -16.35
C ILE A 265 -5.61 -3.56 -16.70
N ALA A 266 -5.10 -4.31 -15.72
CA ALA A 266 -4.49 -5.62 -15.96
C ALA A 266 -5.50 -6.62 -16.55
N ALA A 267 -6.69 -6.71 -15.99
CA ALA A 267 -7.74 -7.59 -16.50
C ALA A 267 -8.10 -7.27 -17.95
N ARG A 268 -8.28 -5.99 -18.28
CA ARG A 268 -8.59 -5.54 -19.65
C ARG A 268 -7.45 -5.86 -20.61
N HIS A 269 -6.19 -5.59 -20.26
CA HIS A 269 -5.03 -5.91 -21.11
C HIS A 269 -4.87 -7.40 -21.38
N ILE A 270 -5.11 -8.23 -20.36
CA ILE A 270 -5.07 -9.70 -20.52
C ILE A 270 -6.15 -10.16 -21.50
N LEU A 271 -7.39 -9.65 -21.35
CA LEU A 271 -8.51 -10.02 -22.21
C LEU A 271 -8.32 -9.54 -23.67
N GLU A 272 -7.72 -8.39 -23.86
CA GLU A 272 -7.43 -7.81 -25.18
C GLU A 272 -6.14 -8.33 -25.82
N GLY A 273 -5.38 -9.17 -25.11
CA GLY A 273 -4.10 -9.71 -25.60
C GLY A 273 -3.01 -8.66 -25.80
N LYS A 274 -3.08 -7.54 -25.05
CA LYS A 274 -2.08 -6.46 -25.12
C LYS A 274 -0.74 -6.87 -24.50
N SER A 275 0.32 -6.24 -24.94
CA SER A 275 1.65 -6.54 -24.44
C SER A 275 1.84 -6.09 -22.98
N PRO A 276 2.76 -6.72 -22.23
CA PRO A 276 3.14 -6.26 -20.89
C PRO A 276 3.65 -4.80 -20.86
N MET A 277 4.27 -4.35 -21.95
CA MET A 277 4.75 -2.98 -22.05
C MET A 277 3.59 -1.98 -22.18
N ASP A 278 2.56 -2.31 -22.96
CA ASP A 278 1.37 -1.47 -23.08
C ASP A 278 0.68 -1.29 -21.73
N TYR A 279 0.57 -2.38 -20.94
CA TYR A 279 0.07 -2.32 -19.58
C TYR A 279 0.87 -1.34 -18.70
N GLN A 280 2.18 -1.50 -18.69
CA GLN A 280 3.06 -0.64 -17.88
C GLN A 280 2.97 0.83 -18.30
N MET A 281 2.87 1.10 -19.58
CA MET A 281 2.70 2.46 -20.11
C MET A 281 1.35 3.04 -19.66
N GLU A 282 0.26 2.32 -19.84
CA GLU A 282 -1.07 2.81 -19.47
C GLU A 282 -1.20 3.06 -17.95
N VAL A 283 -0.71 2.14 -17.11
CA VAL A 283 -0.68 2.36 -15.65
C VAL A 283 0.06 3.66 -15.30
N TRP A 284 1.19 3.90 -15.98
CA TRP A 284 1.97 5.10 -15.70
C TRP A 284 1.35 6.38 -16.29
N ASP A 285 0.65 6.29 -17.39
CA ASP A 285 -0.12 7.41 -17.97
C ASP A 285 -1.27 7.82 -17.04
N VAL A 286 -1.95 6.84 -16.42
CA VAL A 286 -3.06 7.09 -15.51
C VAL A 286 -2.57 7.62 -14.14
N LEU A 287 -1.60 6.97 -13.52
CA LEU A 287 -1.20 7.24 -12.13
C LEU A 287 0.08 8.07 -12.00
N GLY A 288 0.92 8.10 -13.00
CA GLY A 288 2.29 8.58 -12.88
C GLY A 288 2.42 10.08 -12.56
N LYS A 289 1.52 10.91 -13.06
CA LYS A 289 1.52 12.35 -12.78
C LYS A 289 1.24 12.61 -11.30
N GLU A 290 0.21 11.97 -10.75
CA GLU A 290 -0.18 12.11 -9.36
C GLU A 290 0.89 11.57 -8.42
N LEU A 291 1.34 10.34 -8.65
CA LEU A 291 2.40 9.71 -7.86
C LEU A 291 3.72 10.50 -7.87
N THR A 292 4.06 11.11 -9.02
CA THR A 292 5.24 11.97 -9.13
C THR A 292 5.09 13.25 -8.32
N ASN A 293 3.92 13.89 -8.36
CA ASN A 293 3.66 15.09 -7.58
C ASN A 293 3.64 14.79 -6.07
N SER A 294 3.01 13.70 -5.70
CA SER A 294 2.98 13.21 -4.32
C SER A 294 4.39 12.93 -3.78
N TYR A 295 5.25 12.30 -4.57
CA TYR A 295 6.67 12.11 -4.21
C TYR A 295 7.43 13.43 -4.05
N ARG A 296 7.15 14.42 -4.89
CA ARG A 296 7.73 15.76 -4.73
C ARG A 296 7.27 16.43 -3.43
N MET A 297 5.97 16.31 -3.13
CA MET A 297 5.42 16.82 -1.86
C MET A 297 6.06 16.13 -0.65
N GLN A 298 6.18 14.81 -0.65
CA GLN A 298 6.90 14.07 0.39
C GLN A 298 8.35 14.55 0.55
N SER A 299 9.02 14.84 -0.55
CA SER A 299 10.40 15.34 -0.52
C SER A 299 10.51 16.75 0.05
N LEU A 300 9.54 17.61 -0.23
CA LEU A 300 9.44 18.97 0.29
C LEU A 300 9.07 18.99 1.78
N SER A 301 8.18 18.10 2.22
CA SER A 301 7.73 18.02 3.62
C SER A 301 8.83 17.64 4.61
N ARG A 302 10.00 17.18 4.15
CA ARG A 302 11.22 17.04 4.98
C ARG A 302 11.69 18.35 5.61
N ARG A 303 11.23 19.49 5.09
CA ARG A 303 11.53 20.81 5.59
C ARG A 303 10.35 21.29 6.44
N SER A 304 10.40 21.06 7.74
CA SER A 304 9.31 21.41 8.68
C SER A 304 8.83 22.85 8.56
N TRP A 305 9.75 23.82 8.31
CA TRP A 305 9.37 25.23 8.11
C TRP A 305 8.45 25.43 6.89
N LEU A 306 8.68 24.66 5.80
CA LEU A 306 7.87 24.75 4.59
C LEU A 306 6.49 24.10 4.81
N LEU A 307 6.45 22.97 5.49
CA LEU A 307 5.22 22.31 5.87
C LEU A 307 4.36 23.22 6.78
N ASN A 308 4.97 23.81 7.81
CA ASN A 308 4.31 24.77 8.71
C ASN A 308 3.77 26.00 7.97
N TRP A 309 4.53 26.50 6.99
CA TRP A 309 4.06 27.60 6.15
C TRP A 309 2.84 27.22 5.31
N PHE A 310 2.85 26.03 4.70
CA PHE A 310 1.71 25.49 3.93
C PHE A 310 0.47 25.32 4.81
N VAL A 311 0.60 24.62 5.92
CA VAL A 311 -0.49 24.38 6.89
C VAL A 311 -1.03 25.73 7.42
N GLY A 312 -0.14 26.67 7.76
CA GLY A 312 -0.56 28.00 8.22
C GLY A 312 -1.28 28.83 7.15
N LYS A 313 -0.97 28.61 5.86
CA LYS A 313 -1.71 29.26 4.75
C LYS A 313 -3.03 28.56 4.44
N ALA A 314 -3.06 27.24 4.47
CA ALA A 314 -4.29 26.46 4.26
C ALA A 314 -5.34 26.79 5.34
N GLY A 315 -4.93 26.91 6.61
CA GLY A 315 -5.84 27.32 7.68
C GLY A 315 -6.46 28.71 7.54
N LYS A 316 -5.90 29.56 6.67
CA LYS A 316 -6.39 30.95 6.43
C LYS A 316 -7.14 31.12 5.11
N LYS A 317 -7.12 30.14 4.22
CA LYS A 317 -7.73 30.22 2.88
C LYS A 317 -8.45 28.92 2.54
N PRO A 318 -9.80 28.90 2.59
CA PRO A 318 -10.58 27.70 2.25
C PRO A 318 -10.27 27.09 0.89
N ALA A 319 -9.88 27.91 -0.09
CA ALA A 319 -9.50 27.45 -1.43
C ALA A 319 -8.16 26.66 -1.48
N LEU A 320 -7.44 26.54 -0.38
CA LEU A 320 -6.20 25.75 -0.26
C LEU A 320 -6.40 24.51 0.63
N GLN A 321 -7.57 24.31 1.16
CA GLN A 321 -8.01 23.12 1.91
C GLN A 321 -8.53 22.09 0.94
#